data_13b5f35a7238a12dff2fa64a42e340d5
#
_entry.id   13b5f35a7238a12dff2fa64a42e340d5
#
_cell.length_a   1.000
_cell.length_b   1.000
_cell.length_c   1.000
_cell.angle_alpha   90.00
_cell.angle_beta   90.00
_cell.angle_gamma   90.00
#
_symmetry.space_group_name_H-M   'P 1'
#
loop_
_entity.id
_entity.type
_entity.pdbx_description
1 polymer ?
#
loop_
_entity_poly.entity_id
_entity_poly.type
_entity_poly.pdbx_seq_one_letter_code
_entity_poly.pdbx_strand_id
1 'polypeptide(L)'
;MKASKKIELLRNHEIVRNLLELYIEDFGDTDVHVFRIPARVNILGTHIDHRGGYVNYLSINREFCCIAGKRADRKIKFHDANKQLYAPGEFEIDRELPDSQVEWVDFIRRVKLIPGEYQNYIKAAVLYLQNTFPQK
;
A
#
# COMPACT_ATOMS: atom_id res chain seq x y z
N MET A 1 16.84 8.30 1.44
CA MET A 1 17.06 9.66 0.84
C MET A 1 15.81 10.49 1.07
N LYS A 2 15.97 11.73 1.55
CA LYS A 2 14.88 12.66 1.86
C LYS A 2 13.93 12.89 0.67
N ALA A 3 12.67 13.15 0.97
CA ALA A 3 11.64 13.37 -0.04
C ALA A 3 11.97 14.60 -0.92
N SER A 4 12.40 15.72 -0.33
CA SER A 4 12.82 16.93 -1.05
C SER A 4 13.91 16.66 -2.09
N LYS A 5 14.91 15.87 -1.75
CA LYS A 5 15.99 15.49 -2.67
C LYS A 5 15.51 14.58 -3.81
N LYS A 6 14.47 13.78 -3.58
CA LYS A 6 13.86 12.96 -4.63
C LYS A 6 13.05 13.78 -5.61
N ILE A 7 12.43 14.88 -5.18
CA ILE A 7 11.73 15.82 -6.08
C ILE A 7 12.67 16.34 -7.17
N GLU A 8 13.89 16.75 -6.81
CA GLU A 8 14.88 17.22 -7.76
C GLU A 8 15.27 16.15 -8.79
N LEU A 9 15.47 14.91 -8.33
CA LEU A 9 15.85 13.78 -9.19
C LEU A 9 14.72 13.32 -10.11
N LEU A 10 13.47 13.41 -9.65
CA LEU A 10 12.28 12.93 -10.36
C LEU A 10 11.44 14.07 -10.96
N ARG A 11 12.05 15.23 -11.18
CA ARG A 11 11.38 16.46 -11.70
C ARG A 11 10.59 16.25 -12.98
N ASN A 12 11.00 15.30 -13.81
CA ASN A 12 10.33 14.99 -15.08
C ASN A 12 9.15 14.02 -14.94
N HIS A 13 8.83 13.58 -13.70
CA HIS A 13 7.75 12.65 -13.41
C HIS A 13 6.70 13.35 -12.54
N GLU A 14 5.77 14.01 -13.17
CA GLU A 14 4.79 14.90 -12.52
C GLU A 14 4.02 14.22 -11.38
N ILE A 15 3.47 13.02 -11.63
CA ILE A 15 2.69 12.28 -10.62
C ILE A 15 3.52 12.03 -9.36
N VAL A 16 4.75 11.53 -9.53
CA VAL A 16 5.63 11.21 -8.39
C VAL A 16 6.05 12.47 -7.65
N ARG A 17 6.34 13.55 -8.38
CA ARG A 17 6.66 14.84 -7.77
C ARG A 17 5.52 15.36 -6.90
N ASN A 18 4.30 15.38 -7.43
CA ASN A 18 3.13 15.84 -6.69
C ASN A 18 2.87 14.98 -5.44
N LEU A 19 3.05 13.66 -5.52
CA LEU A 19 2.96 12.77 -4.37
C LEU A 19 4.04 13.04 -3.32
N LEU A 20 5.27 13.36 -3.74
CA LEU A 20 6.35 13.72 -2.81
C LEU A 20 6.08 15.06 -2.10
N GLU A 21 5.51 16.04 -2.81
CA GLU A 21 5.09 17.31 -2.23
C GLU A 21 3.98 17.11 -1.18
N LEU A 22 2.94 16.34 -1.51
CA LEU A 22 1.88 15.95 -0.56
C LEU A 22 2.42 15.15 0.63
N TYR A 23 3.38 14.27 0.39
CA TYR A 23 4.02 13.52 1.47
C TYR A 23 4.75 14.45 2.44
N ILE A 24 5.50 15.44 1.94
CA ILE A 24 6.22 16.41 2.77
C ILE A 24 5.22 17.25 3.60
N GLU A 25 4.11 17.65 2.99
CA GLU A 25 3.05 18.40 3.66
C GLU A 25 2.46 17.61 4.84
N ASP A 26 2.16 16.32 4.62
CA ASP A 26 1.45 15.49 5.60
C ASP A 26 2.36 14.86 6.67
N PHE A 27 3.60 14.53 6.30
CA PHE A 27 4.51 13.71 7.13
C PHE A 27 5.89 14.33 7.36
N GLY A 28 6.18 15.48 6.73
CA GLY A 28 7.48 16.15 6.81
C GLY A 28 8.52 15.58 5.84
N ASP A 29 9.65 16.29 5.73
CA ASP A 29 10.77 15.91 4.85
C ASP A 29 11.63 14.81 5.48
N THR A 30 11.21 13.57 5.34
CA THR A 30 11.88 12.39 5.87
C THR A 30 12.49 11.54 4.74
N ASP A 31 13.22 10.48 5.13
CA ASP A 31 13.70 9.49 4.18
C ASP A 31 12.56 8.62 3.67
N VAL A 32 12.43 8.53 2.35
CA VAL A 32 11.32 7.84 1.69
C VAL A 32 11.75 6.87 0.61
N HIS A 33 10.87 5.90 0.35
CA HIS A 33 10.88 5.04 -0.81
C HIS A 33 9.74 5.42 -1.75
N VAL A 34 10.00 5.35 -3.05
CA VAL A 34 9.01 5.57 -4.11
C VAL A 34 8.73 4.23 -4.75
N PHE A 35 7.47 3.85 -4.77
CA PHE A 35 7.00 2.63 -5.42
C PHE A 35 6.13 3.00 -6.61
N ARG A 36 6.41 2.37 -7.75
CA ARG A 36 5.63 2.51 -8.97
C ARG A 36 5.26 1.12 -9.47
N ILE A 37 3.98 0.86 -9.60
CA ILE A 37 3.44 -0.44 -9.96
C ILE A 37 2.61 -0.25 -11.22
N PRO A 38 3.03 -0.77 -12.37
CA PRO A 38 2.28 -0.65 -13.62
C PRO A 38 0.95 -1.39 -13.50
N ALA A 39 -0.09 -0.80 -14.06
CA ALA A 39 -1.38 -1.45 -14.18
C ALA A 39 -1.35 -2.51 -15.29
N ARG A 40 -2.26 -3.46 -15.19
CA ARG A 40 -2.41 -4.54 -16.15
C ARG A 40 -3.87 -4.73 -16.56
N VAL A 41 -4.05 -5.21 -17.78
CA VAL A 41 -5.35 -5.68 -18.28
C VAL A 41 -5.25 -7.18 -18.48
N ASN A 42 -6.24 -7.91 -18.01
CA ASN A 42 -6.38 -9.32 -18.32
C ASN A 42 -7.12 -9.45 -19.66
N ILE A 43 -6.46 -10.03 -20.64
CA ILE A 43 -7.02 -10.24 -21.98
C ILE A 43 -7.81 -11.55 -22.04
N LEU A 44 -7.26 -12.62 -21.48
CA LEU A 44 -7.88 -13.93 -21.39
C LEU A 44 -7.66 -14.55 -20.02
N GLY A 45 -8.61 -15.35 -19.57
CA GLY A 45 -8.48 -16.11 -18.34
C GLY A 45 -8.88 -15.37 -17.06
N THR A 46 -9.79 -14.40 -17.17
CA THR A 46 -10.35 -13.70 -16.00
C THR A 46 -10.98 -14.71 -15.03
N HIS A 47 -10.54 -14.66 -13.76
CA HIS A 47 -11.03 -15.53 -12.68
C HIS A 47 -10.75 -17.04 -12.83
N ILE A 48 -9.72 -17.43 -13.59
CA ILE A 48 -9.29 -18.83 -13.68
C ILE A 48 -7.87 -19.09 -13.16
N ASP A 49 -7.10 -18.04 -12.87
CA ASP A 49 -5.75 -18.10 -12.30
C ASP A 49 -5.73 -18.86 -10.97
N HIS A 50 -6.67 -18.59 -10.07
CA HIS A 50 -6.81 -19.29 -8.79
C HIS A 50 -7.22 -20.76 -8.91
N ARG A 51 -7.59 -21.22 -10.13
CA ARG A 51 -7.90 -22.62 -10.46
C ARG A 51 -6.81 -23.29 -11.28
N GLY A 52 -5.63 -22.66 -11.40
CA GLY A 52 -4.52 -23.17 -12.20
C GLY A 52 -4.70 -23.01 -13.71
N GLY A 53 -5.65 -22.17 -14.14
CA GLY A 53 -5.86 -21.84 -15.55
C GLY A 53 -4.83 -20.85 -16.10
N TYR A 54 -4.61 -20.88 -17.41
CA TYR A 54 -3.72 -19.95 -18.08
C TYR A 54 -4.36 -18.58 -18.23
N VAL A 55 -3.56 -17.53 -17.99
CA VAL A 55 -3.99 -16.14 -18.10
C VAL A 55 -3.02 -15.37 -18.98
N ASN A 56 -3.54 -14.41 -19.75
CA ASN A 56 -2.76 -13.46 -20.53
C ASN A 56 -2.99 -12.05 -20.02
N TYR A 57 -1.93 -11.42 -19.55
CA TYR A 57 -1.94 -10.03 -19.09
C TYR A 57 -1.16 -9.13 -20.05
N LEU A 58 -1.64 -7.91 -20.20
CA LEU A 58 -0.93 -6.83 -20.87
C LEU A 58 -0.72 -5.70 -19.89
N SER A 59 0.51 -5.24 -19.71
CA SER A 59 0.79 -4.01 -18.98
C SER A 59 0.33 -2.81 -19.78
N ILE A 60 -0.29 -1.84 -19.12
CA ILE A 60 -0.79 -0.62 -19.75
C ILE A 60 -0.07 0.60 -19.18
N ASN A 61 -0.13 1.72 -19.91
CA ASN A 61 0.44 3.00 -19.49
C ASN A 61 -0.45 3.67 -18.43
N ARG A 62 -0.67 2.97 -17.35
CA ARG A 62 -1.26 3.44 -16.09
C ARG A 62 -0.49 2.82 -14.97
N GLU A 63 -0.41 3.50 -13.84
CA GLU A 63 0.35 3.01 -12.70
C GLU A 63 -0.29 3.42 -11.37
N PHE A 64 -0.04 2.62 -10.37
CA PHE A 64 -0.21 2.99 -8.98
C PHE A 64 1.13 3.49 -8.45
N CYS A 65 1.13 4.67 -7.83
CA CYS A 65 2.30 5.24 -7.18
C CYS A 65 2.08 5.34 -5.68
N CYS A 66 3.11 5.02 -4.91
CA CYS A 66 3.09 5.15 -3.46
C CYS A 66 4.43 5.71 -2.95
N ILE A 67 4.36 6.61 -1.98
CA ILE A 67 5.50 7.11 -1.23
C ILE A 67 5.41 6.54 0.18
N ALA A 68 6.47 5.91 0.66
CA ALA A 68 6.51 5.35 2.00
C ALA A 68 7.76 5.78 2.77
N GLY A 69 7.57 6.28 3.97
CA GLY A 69 8.60 6.59 4.95
C GLY A 69 8.59 5.61 6.12
N LYS A 70 9.77 5.33 6.67
CA LYS A 70 9.90 4.46 7.82
C LYS A 70 9.45 5.17 9.11
N ARG A 71 8.75 4.44 9.97
CA ARG A 71 8.34 4.86 11.32
C ARG A 71 8.90 3.89 12.36
N ALA A 72 9.05 4.35 13.59
CA ALA A 72 9.55 3.55 14.72
C ALA A 72 8.44 3.08 15.68
N ASP A 73 7.21 3.60 15.52
CA ASP A 73 6.12 3.44 16.48
C ASP A 73 5.13 2.32 16.15
N ARG A 74 5.48 1.43 15.20
CA ARG A 74 4.64 0.31 14.73
C ARG A 74 3.22 0.70 14.31
N LYS A 75 3.03 1.98 13.96
CA LYS A 75 1.79 2.51 13.38
C LYS A 75 1.92 2.67 11.89
N ILE A 76 0.86 2.40 11.19
CA ILE A 76 0.71 2.72 9.76
C ILE A 76 -0.22 3.92 9.65
N LYS A 77 0.31 5.02 9.11
CA LYS A 77 -0.47 6.18 8.68
C LYS A 77 -0.47 6.24 7.18
N PHE A 78 -1.61 6.46 6.59
CA PHE A 78 -1.73 6.54 5.14
C PHE A 78 -2.72 7.63 4.72
N HIS A 79 -2.35 8.30 3.63
CA HIS A 79 -3.17 9.32 3.00
C HIS A 79 -3.26 9.00 1.51
N ASP A 80 -4.43 9.17 0.93
CA ASP A 80 -4.61 9.17 -0.51
C ASP A 80 -4.39 10.58 -1.06
N ALA A 81 -3.91 10.69 -2.29
CA ALA A 81 -3.76 11.99 -2.95
C ALA A 81 -5.12 12.70 -3.11
N ASN A 82 -6.20 11.93 -3.21
CA ASN A 82 -7.56 12.45 -3.23
C ASN A 82 -8.23 12.33 -1.85
N LYS A 83 -7.85 13.20 -0.93
CA LYS A 83 -8.35 13.23 0.45
C LYS A 83 -9.86 13.50 0.55
N GLN A 84 -10.51 14.00 -0.52
CA GLN A 84 -11.96 14.23 -0.55
C GLN A 84 -12.73 12.92 -0.74
N LEU A 85 -12.18 11.99 -1.51
CA LEU A 85 -12.79 10.68 -1.74
C LEU A 85 -12.35 9.63 -0.71
N TYR A 86 -11.08 9.73 -0.26
CA TYR A 86 -10.46 8.73 0.60
C TYR A 86 -9.89 9.40 1.84
N ALA A 87 -10.62 9.32 2.94
CA ALA A 87 -10.19 9.92 4.21
C ALA A 87 -8.85 9.32 4.68
N PRO A 88 -7.95 10.14 5.24
CA PRO A 88 -6.75 9.65 5.90
C PRO A 88 -7.05 8.61 6.96
N GLY A 89 -6.16 7.63 7.12
CA GLY A 89 -6.34 6.57 8.09
C GLY A 89 -5.05 6.25 8.86
N GLU A 90 -5.26 5.59 9.99
CA GLU A 90 -4.18 5.10 10.84
C GLU A 90 -4.60 3.79 11.50
N PHE A 91 -3.67 2.88 11.66
CA PHE A 91 -3.82 1.72 12.53
C PHE A 91 -2.50 1.31 13.17
N GLU A 92 -2.58 0.62 14.30
CA GLU A 92 -1.45 0.09 15.03
C GLU A 92 -1.34 -1.41 14.78
N ILE A 93 -0.17 -1.85 14.31
CA ILE A 93 0.05 -3.25 13.92
C ILE A 93 -0.22 -4.20 15.08
N ASP A 94 0.33 -3.90 16.26
CA ASP A 94 0.23 -4.78 17.44
C ASP A 94 -1.20 -4.87 18.01
N ARG A 95 -2.01 -3.84 17.78
CA ARG A 95 -3.43 -3.85 18.15
C ARG A 95 -4.29 -4.69 17.21
N GLU A 96 -4.01 -4.58 15.92
CA GLU A 96 -4.76 -5.31 14.88
C GLU A 96 -4.33 -6.78 14.82
N LEU A 97 -3.05 -7.07 15.07
CA LEU A 97 -2.46 -8.41 15.09
C LEU A 97 -1.65 -8.59 16.38
N PRO A 98 -2.30 -8.83 17.52
CA PRO A 98 -1.63 -8.97 18.83
C PRO A 98 -0.72 -10.20 18.90
N ASP A 99 -1.07 -11.27 18.19
CA ASP A 99 -0.29 -12.48 18.09
C ASP A 99 0.30 -12.63 16.68
N SER A 100 1.57 -12.93 16.59
CA SER A 100 2.23 -13.27 15.31
C SER A 100 2.01 -14.75 14.96
N GLN A 101 2.11 -15.07 13.67
CA GLN A 101 1.98 -16.45 13.16
C GLN A 101 0.62 -17.12 13.45
N VAL A 102 -0.44 -16.32 13.45
CA VAL A 102 -1.80 -16.84 13.54
C VAL A 102 -2.19 -17.57 12.25
N GLU A 103 -3.12 -18.50 12.34
CA GLU A 103 -3.73 -19.08 11.15
C GLU A 103 -4.53 -17.98 10.42
N TRP A 104 -4.08 -17.63 9.19
CA TRP A 104 -4.53 -16.42 8.49
C TRP A 104 -6.01 -16.46 8.10
N VAL A 105 -6.51 -17.63 7.69
CA VAL A 105 -7.91 -17.78 7.29
C VAL A 105 -8.84 -17.57 8.49
N ASP A 106 -8.47 -18.09 9.65
CA ASP A 106 -9.24 -17.92 10.88
C ASP A 106 -9.15 -16.48 11.41
N PHE A 107 -8.00 -15.83 11.23
CA PHE A 107 -7.85 -14.41 11.52
C PHE A 107 -8.81 -13.57 10.67
N ILE A 108 -8.82 -13.76 9.35
CA ILE A 108 -9.71 -13.01 8.43
C ILE A 108 -11.18 -13.22 8.80
N ARG A 109 -11.59 -14.43 9.14
CA ARG A 109 -12.98 -14.72 9.54
C ARG A 109 -13.43 -13.97 10.80
N ARG A 110 -12.48 -13.68 11.70
CA ARG A 110 -12.77 -12.98 12.98
C ARG A 110 -12.73 -11.46 12.82
N VAL A 111 -11.97 -10.93 11.88
CA VAL A 111 -11.83 -9.48 11.66
C VAL A 111 -13.13 -8.94 11.05
N LYS A 112 -13.75 -7.99 11.74
CA LYS A 112 -14.90 -7.26 11.19
C LYS A 112 -14.38 -6.14 10.28
N LEU A 113 -14.44 -6.37 8.98
CA LEU A 113 -14.12 -5.35 7.97
C LEU A 113 -15.36 -4.52 7.68
N ILE A 114 -15.16 -3.22 7.40
CA ILE A 114 -16.20 -2.37 6.83
C ILE A 114 -16.11 -2.54 5.30
N PRO A 115 -17.12 -3.15 4.65
CA PRO A 115 -17.10 -3.39 3.22
C PRO A 115 -16.91 -2.08 2.42
N GLY A 116 -16.05 -2.13 1.38
CA GLY A 116 -15.82 -1.01 0.47
C GLY A 116 -14.77 -0.01 0.95
N GLU A 117 -14.25 -0.12 2.16
CA GLU A 117 -13.17 0.75 2.63
C GLU A 117 -11.82 0.37 2.03
N TYR A 118 -11.15 1.35 1.39
CA TYR A 118 -9.84 1.12 0.75
C TYR A 118 -8.74 0.76 1.75
N GLN A 119 -8.83 1.22 3.00
CA GLN A 119 -7.88 0.88 4.07
C GLN A 119 -7.80 -0.64 4.34
N ASN A 120 -8.83 -1.40 4.02
CA ASN A 120 -8.80 -2.86 4.16
C ASN A 120 -7.70 -3.50 3.31
N TYR A 121 -7.41 -2.95 2.13
CA TYR A 121 -6.33 -3.44 1.26
C TYR A 121 -4.96 -3.18 1.87
N ILE A 122 -4.77 -2.01 2.48
CA ILE A 122 -3.52 -1.65 3.16
C ILE A 122 -3.32 -2.53 4.40
N LYS A 123 -4.37 -2.65 5.24
CA LYS A 123 -4.35 -3.52 6.42
C LYS A 123 -4.03 -4.97 6.05
N ALA A 124 -4.72 -5.53 5.08
CA ALA A 124 -4.51 -6.91 4.65
C ALA A 124 -3.06 -7.17 4.24
N ALA A 125 -2.47 -6.29 3.42
CA ALA A 125 -1.09 -6.44 2.97
C ALA A 125 -0.09 -6.35 4.14
N VAL A 126 -0.21 -5.34 5.00
CA VAL A 126 0.71 -5.11 6.12
C VAL A 126 0.60 -6.24 7.16
N LEU A 127 -0.62 -6.58 7.58
CA LEU A 127 -0.83 -7.59 8.61
C LEU A 127 -0.45 -8.99 8.13
N TYR A 128 -0.71 -9.32 6.85
CA TYR A 128 -0.27 -10.59 6.28
C TYR A 128 1.25 -10.72 6.25
N LEU A 129 1.97 -9.66 5.84
CA LEU A 129 3.43 -9.65 5.84
C LEU A 129 3.98 -9.73 7.27
N GLN A 130 3.39 -9.00 8.22
CA GLN A 130 3.79 -9.07 9.62
C GLN A 130 3.54 -10.46 10.22
N ASN A 131 2.43 -11.10 9.89
CA ASN A 131 2.12 -12.46 10.33
C ASN A 131 3.10 -13.49 9.77
N THR A 132 3.48 -13.32 8.49
CA THR A 132 4.38 -14.26 7.79
C THR A 132 5.85 -14.05 8.17
N PHE A 133 6.24 -12.79 8.43
CA PHE A 133 7.63 -12.39 8.70
C PHE A 133 7.75 -11.51 9.97
N PRO A 134 7.44 -12.04 11.14
CA PRO A 134 7.29 -11.24 12.37
C PRO A 134 8.58 -10.53 12.84
N GLN A 135 9.74 -10.94 12.35
CA GLN A 135 11.05 -10.39 12.75
C GLN A 135 11.66 -9.40 11.75
N LYS A 136 10.91 -8.93 10.76
CA LYS A 136 11.44 -8.01 9.74
C LYS A 136 10.88 -6.61 9.83
#